data_54a444d2ab51b1b63cd1676ae4aa978d
#
_entry.id   54a444d2ab51b1b63cd1676ae4aa978d
#
_cell.length_a   1.000
_cell.length_b   1.000
_cell.length_c   1.000
_cell.angle_alpha   90.00
_cell.angle_beta   90.00
_cell.angle_gamma   90.00
#
_symmetry.space_group_name_H-M   'P 1'
#
loop_
_entity.id
_entity.type
_entity.pdbx_description
1 polymer ?
#
loop_
_entity_poly.entity_id
_entity_poly.type
_entity_poly.pdbx_seq_one_letter_code
_entity_poly.pdbx_strand_id
1 'polypeptide(L)'
;MRRRHRITGLLGAIALTAATLAAAAPAHAAAPAADPPPAEFGTDWHDPLTAAPPVTRPATRSCQVTLAEARFRDFTPYRGSYQPPTGCGADGWAKVVLRLDGNVKGRQYDRLGHLSLGGVEILRTSTPQPSPDGITWAVEKDVTRYRDTLARPQPVEMLIGNVVDDTYTGVIDVRVTLTFYAAEGRTRAPDTPDRVLPLTSPAVTTPRNTERLLAEVYATGSGGGCEEYWYMTTPDAAPYSCKAADGPHREVRVSVDGQLAGIAAPFPTVWTGGWSNPFLWYVTPGPRAFDVQPIRYDLTPYAPLLNDGRPHRIEVSVAGVPAGQSGWSTPTNLLLWQDEAREVVTGALTRHEQSDPSGHSRWTPATPGAPHRLDTEGGHRLTVAGHLNTSHGRVATTVTRTVRSTSVHRWTDGENQDALTATWTDEERVTHGPTTTRTDRTYTMDGETTLGDGDRLRTVIALGDRADTVTVRGGRTVDSSRLDDRYTGDATYTANVPRDQRHAVATTSAHYRLYGSGAPGGCYDRTVATVQGTLTVDRLRC
;
A
#
# COMPACT_ATOMS: atom_id res chain seq x y z
N MET A 1 -55.46 -62.95 -37.05
CA MET A 1 -56.12 -64.04 -36.25
C MET A 1 -56.07 -63.64 -34.78
N ARG A 2 -57.24 -63.33 -34.24
CA ARG A 2 -57.88 -63.84 -33.02
C ARG A 2 -56.91 -63.89 -31.76
N ARG A 3 -57.14 -63.36 -30.61
CA ARG A 3 -58.41 -63.21 -29.82
C ARG A 3 -58.26 -62.20 -28.72
N ARG A 4 -59.33 -61.50 -28.43
CA ARG A 4 -59.63 -60.70 -27.22
C ARG A 4 -59.79 -61.63 -26.01
N HIS A 5 -59.35 -61.11 -24.80
CA HIS A 5 -60.16 -61.37 -23.59
C HIS A 5 -60.11 -60.13 -22.66
N ARG A 6 -61.29 -59.68 -22.36
CA ARG A 6 -61.60 -58.73 -21.27
C ARG A 6 -61.69 -59.53 -19.97
N ILE A 7 -61.20 -58.99 -18.88
CA ILE A 7 -61.80 -59.22 -17.56
C ILE A 7 -61.75 -57.91 -16.79
N THR A 8 -62.93 -57.55 -16.28
CA THR A 8 -63.34 -56.46 -15.42
C THR A 8 -62.95 -56.72 -13.96
N GLY A 9 -62.65 -55.63 -13.20
CA GLY A 9 -63.07 -55.58 -11.79
C GLY A 9 -62.09 -55.03 -10.80
N LEU A 10 -62.34 -54.03 -10.28
CA LEU A 10 -62.61 -53.51 -8.92
C LEU A 10 -61.84 -52.20 -8.61
N LEU A 11 -62.64 -51.18 -8.43
CA LEU A 11 -62.27 -49.91 -7.80
C LEU A 11 -61.95 -50.13 -6.31
N GLY A 12 -60.75 -49.67 -5.90
CA GLY A 12 -60.38 -49.47 -4.49
C GLY A 12 -59.82 -48.08 -4.37
N ALA A 13 -60.64 -47.15 -3.92
CA ALA A 13 -60.23 -45.79 -3.61
C ALA A 13 -59.39 -45.77 -2.31
N ILE A 14 -58.11 -45.50 -2.42
CA ILE A 14 -57.26 -45.16 -1.26
C ILE A 14 -57.08 -43.65 -1.29
N ALA A 15 -57.72 -42.95 -0.33
CA ALA A 15 -57.49 -41.54 -0.08
C ALA A 15 -56.13 -41.37 0.58
N LEU A 16 -55.12 -40.88 -0.15
CA LEU A 16 -53.88 -40.36 0.45
C LEU A 16 -54.11 -38.94 0.91
N THR A 17 -54.21 -38.77 2.23
CA THR A 17 -54.10 -37.47 2.89
C THR A 17 -52.65 -37.02 2.84
N ALA A 18 -52.29 -36.12 1.92
CA ALA A 18 -51.02 -35.42 1.91
C ALA A 18 -50.99 -34.39 3.06
N ALA A 19 -50.35 -34.73 4.14
CA ALA A 19 -49.98 -33.76 5.18
C ALA A 19 -48.85 -32.87 4.65
N THR A 20 -49.16 -31.67 4.22
CA THR A 20 -48.18 -30.64 3.91
C THR A 20 -47.56 -30.14 5.21
N LEU A 21 -46.38 -30.65 5.55
CA LEU A 21 -45.50 -30.02 6.52
C LEU A 21 -44.99 -28.70 5.91
N ALA A 22 -45.63 -27.60 6.25
CA ALA A 22 -45.08 -26.26 6.04
C ALA A 22 -43.86 -26.11 6.97
N ALA A 23 -42.66 -26.29 6.43
CA ALA A 23 -41.45 -25.91 7.12
C ALA A 23 -41.48 -24.38 7.28
N ALA A 24 -41.72 -23.89 8.48
CA ALA A 24 -41.53 -22.49 8.83
C ALA A 24 -40.05 -22.14 8.63
N ALA A 25 -39.75 -21.35 7.60
CA ALA A 25 -38.43 -20.76 7.44
C ALA A 25 -38.10 -19.94 8.71
N PRO A 26 -36.92 -20.06 9.30
CA PRO A 26 -36.56 -19.23 10.44
C PRO A 26 -36.66 -17.77 10.00
N ALA A 27 -37.51 -17.00 10.69
CA ALA A 27 -37.57 -15.57 10.54
C ALA A 27 -36.19 -15.02 10.92
N HIS A 28 -35.43 -14.59 9.93
CA HIS A 28 -34.22 -13.81 10.18
C HIS A 28 -34.74 -12.53 10.87
N ALA A 29 -34.43 -12.37 12.16
CA ALA A 29 -34.60 -11.10 12.83
C ALA A 29 -33.88 -10.05 11.99
N ALA A 30 -34.62 -9.08 11.46
CA ALA A 30 -33.99 -7.95 10.79
C ALA A 30 -33.01 -7.34 11.77
N ALA A 31 -31.74 -7.16 11.34
CA ALA A 31 -30.79 -6.43 12.13
C ALA A 31 -31.42 -5.07 12.50
N PRO A 32 -31.27 -4.59 13.76
CA PRO A 32 -31.80 -3.30 14.14
C PRO A 32 -31.35 -2.26 13.13
N ALA A 33 -32.26 -1.43 12.66
CA ALA A 33 -31.91 -0.33 11.76
C ALA A 33 -30.85 0.53 12.46
N ALA A 34 -29.71 0.75 11.78
CA ALA A 34 -28.68 1.63 12.33
C ALA A 34 -29.30 3.02 12.58
N ASP A 35 -28.90 3.65 13.68
CA ASP A 35 -29.31 5.02 13.96
C ASP A 35 -28.92 5.93 12.78
N PRO A 36 -29.75 6.92 12.42
CA PRO A 36 -29.43 7.84 11.36
C PRO A 36 -28.15 8.61 11.73
N PRO A 37 -27.24 8.88 10.75
CA PRO A 37 -26.03 9.63 11.02
C PRO A 37 -26.36 11.04 11.55
N PRO A 38 -25.48 11.63 12.38
CA PRO A 38 -25.69 12.97 12.91
C PRO A 38 -25.74 14.02 11.81
N ALA A 39 -26.39 15.15 12.06
CA ALA A 39 -26.53 16.24 11.08
C ALA A 39 -25.18 16.89 10.71
N GLU A 40 -24.24 16.91 11.66
CA GLU A 40 -22.89 17.47 11.51
C GLU A 40 -21.88 16.52 12.19
N PHE A 41 -20.60 16.65 11.83
CA PHE A 41 -19.54 16.03 12.61
C PHE A 41 -19.54 16.63 14.02
N GLY A 42 -19.76 15.76 15.01
CA GLY A 42 -19.67 16.11 16.42
C GLY A 42 -18.23 16.13 16.92
N THR A 43 -18.08 15.90 18.22
CA THR A 43 -16.78 15.77 18.88
C THR A 43 -16.20 14.36 18.79
N ASP A 44 -16.99 13.39 18.35
CA ASP A 44 -16.67 11.98 18.27
C ASP A 44 -16.97 11.38 16.91
N TRP A 45 -16.34 10.25 16.57
CA TRP A 45 -16.52 9.49 15.34
C TRP A 45 -16.10 8.03 15.53
N HIS A 46 -16.54 7.17 14.61
CA HIS A 46 -16.22 5.75 14.67
C HIS A 46 -14.72 5.47 14.53
N ASP A 47 -14.30 4.34 15.03
CA ASP A 47 -12.96 3.82 14.84
C ASP A 47 -12.60 3.72 13.35
N PRO A 48 -11.35 4.01 12.98
CA PRO A 48 -10.90 3.90 11.60
C PRO A 48 -11.03 2.49 11.02
N LEU A 49 -11.54 2.42 9.79
CA LEU A 49 -11.78 1.17 9.08
C LEU A 49 -11.28 1.25 7.64
N THR A 50 -10.36 0.35 7.26
CA THR A 50 -9.94 0.17 5.87
C THR A 50 -10.83 -0.82 5.13
N ALA A 51 -11.07 -0.57 3.83
CA ALA A 51 -11.76 -1.52 2.97
C ALA A 51 -10.88 -2.70 2.53
N ALA A 52 -9.56 -2.61 2.70
CA ALA A 52 -8.61 -3.68 2.34
C ALA A 52 -8.87 -4.99 3.10
N PRO A 53 -8.57 -6.16 2.50
CA PRO A 53 -8.78 -7.45 3.16
C PRO A 53 -7.84 -7.64 4.34
N PRO A 54 -8.27 -8.37 5.38
CA PRO A 54 -7.35 -8.87 6.39
C PRO A 54 -6.37 -9.88 5.76
N VAL A 55 -5.22 -10.03 6.37
CA VAL A 55 -4.24 -11.03 5.92
C VAL A 55 -4.81 -12.44 6.08
N THR A 56 -4.86 -13.20 4.99
CA THR A 56 -5.32 -14.60 5.00
C THR A 56 -4.41 -15.47 5.86
N ARG A 57 -4.99 -16.26 6.76
CA ARG A 57 -4.30 -17.11 7.70
C ARG A 57 -4.54 -18.59 7.38
N PRO A 58 -3.49 -19.42 7.31
CA PRO A 58 -3.69 -20.87 7.19
C PRO A 58 -4.25 -21.46 8.48
N ALA A 59 -5.05 -22.52 8.37
CA ALA A 59 -5.60 -23.25 9.51
C ALA A 59 -4.57 -24.27 10.04
N THR A 60 -3.40 -23.79 10.45
CA THR A 60 -2.30 -24.59 11.03
C THR A 60 -1.98 -24.11 12.44
N ARG A 61 -1.19 -24.89 13.17
CA ARG A 61 -0.72 -24.48 14.49
C ARG A 61 -0.02 -23.12 14.39
N SER A 62 -0.31 -22.24 15.34
CA SER A 62 0.29 -20.91 15.39
C SER A 62 0.85 -20.59 16.77
N CYS A 63 1.81 -19.69 16.81
CA CYS A 63 2.29 -19.05 18.02
C CYS A 63 2.49 -17.56 17.78
N GLN A 64 2.47 -16.79 18.87
CA GLN A 64 2.53 -15.34 18.82
C GLN A 64 3.70 -14.83 19.65
N VAL A 65 4.34 -13.78 19.15
CA VAL A 65 5.39 -13.03 19.84
C VAL A 65 4.98 -11.55 19.87
N THR A 66 5.03 -10.93 21.03
CA THR A 66 4.92 -9.47 21.13
C THR A 66 6.26 -8.86 20.72
N LEU A 67 6.23 -7.99 19.73
CA LEU A 67 7.41 -7.36 19.16
C LEU A 67 7.68 -6.00 19.79
N ALA A 68 6.63 -5.23 20.07
CA ALA A 68 6.71 -3.92 20.71
C ALA A 68 5.45 -3.63 21.52
N GLU A 69 5.61 -2.99 22.65
CA GLU A 69 4.58 -2.25 23.39
C GLU A 69 5.17 -0.88 23.70
N ALA A 70 4.61 0.16 23.09
CA ALA A 70 5.23 1.48 23.09
C ALA A 70 4.20 2.61 23.22
N ARG A 71 4.63 3.69 23.85
CA ARG A 71 3.87 4.94 24.00
C ARG A 71 4.67 6.08 23.40
N PHE A 72 4.18 6.64 22.30
CA PHE A 72 4.87 7.70 21.58
C PHE A 72 4.35 9.08 22.02
N ARG A 73 5.25 9.92 22.52
CA ARG A 73 5.01 11.29 22.96
C ARG A 73 5.84 12.30 22.18
N ASP A 74 6.95 11.84 21.62
CA ASP A 74 7.96 12.64 20.93
C ASP A 74 8.60 11.79 19.79
N PHE A 75 9.77 12.20 19.32
CA PHE A 75 10.54 11.50 18.30
C PHE A 75 11.56 10.49 18.87
N THR A 76 11.39 10.06 20.11
CA THR A 76 12.23 9.02 20.70
C THR A 76 11.76 7.63 20.24
N PRO A 77 12.60 6.86 19.54
CA PRO A 77 12.21 5.53 19.07
C PRO A 77 12.13 4.53 20.23
N TYR A 78 11.16 3.64 20.17
CA TYR A 78 11.15 2.42 20.96
C TYR A 78 12.29 1.53 20.47
N ARG A 79 13.07 0.97 21.42
CA ARG A 79 14.12 -0.01 21.17
C ARG A 79 13.91 -1.22 22.05
N GLY A 80 13.87 -2.39 21.40
CA GLY A 80 13.66 -3.69 22.04
C GLY A 80 14.51 -4.78 21.40
N SER A 81 14.24 -6.01 21.79
CA SER A 81 14.85 -7.19 21.20
C SER A 81 13.80 -8.22 20.82
N TYR A 82 13.97 -8.80 19.66
CA TYR A 82 13.15 -9.90 19.15
C TYR A 82 13.89 -11.23 19.31
N GLN A 83 13.16 -12.26 19.74
CA GLN A 83 13.60 -13.65 19.73
C GLN A 83 12.62 -14.48 18.90
N PRO A 84 13.10 -15.33 17.98
CA PRO A 84 12.23 -16.24 17.25
C PRO A 84 11.45 -17.15 18.21
N PRO A 85 10.20 -17.51 17.88
CA PRO A 85 9.43 -18.41 18.72
C PRO A 85 10.05 -19.81 18.73
N THR A 86 10.17 -20.41 19.91
CA THR A 86 10.55 -21.81 20.09
C THR A 86 9.29 -22.69 20.01
N GLY A 87 9.38 -23.87 19.36
CA GLY A 87 8.28 -24.84 19.31
C GLY A 87 7.15 -24.55 18.30
N CYS A 88 7.31 -23.56 17.44
CA CYS A 88 6.35 -23.25 16.38
C CYS A 88 7.02 -23.43 15.02
N GLY A 89 6.71 -24.55 14.34
CA GLY A 89 7.17 -24.81 12.97
C GLY A 89 8.59 -25.32 12.87
N ALA A 90 8.86 -26.54 13.34
CA ALA A 90 10.13 -27.22 13.09
C ALA A 90 10.48 -27.31 11.60
N ASP A 91 9.45 -27.41 10.73
CA ASP A 91 9.58 -27.45 9.27
C ASP A 91 9.48 -26.06 8.62
N GLY A 92 9.54 -24.99 9.41
CA GLY A 92 9.41 -23.61 9.00
C GLY A 92 7.99 -23.04 9.10
N TRP A 93 7.81 -21.80 8.62
CA TRP A 93 6.55 -21.08 8.70
C TRP A 93 5.91 -20.96 7.32
N ALA A 94 4.62 -21.29 7.24
CA ALA A 94 3.81 -21.10 6.05
C ALA A 94 3.40 -19.61 5.88
N LYS A 95 3.23 -18.92 7.02
CA LYS A 95 2.83 -17.50 7.06
C LYS A 95 3.32 -16.84 8.34
N VAL A 96 3.71 -15.58 8.25
CA VAL A 96 3.92 -14.72 9.41
C VAL A 96 3.11 -13.43 9.21
N VAL A 97 2.21 -13.17 10.15
CA VAL A 97 1.34 -12.00 10.13
C VAL A 97 1.79 -11.03 11.22
N LEU A 98 2.16 -9.83 10.81
CA LEU A 98 2.33 -8.70 11.71
C LEU A 98 0.96 -8.04 11.93
N ARG A 99 0.66 -7.73 13.19
CA ARG A 99 -0.49 -6.93 13.58
C ARG A 99 -0.04 -5.81 14.52
N LEU A 100 -0.38 -4.59 14.17
CA LEU A 100 -0.29 -3.41 15.02
C LEU A 100 -1.70 -3.08 15.51
N ASP A 101 -1.89 -3.04 16.81
CA ASP A 101 -3.07 -2.49 17.47
C ASP A 101 -2.67 -1.17 18.10
N GLY A 102 -3.41 -0.11 17.79
CA GLY A 102 -3.14 1.25 18.26
C GLY A 102 -4.35 1.87 18.95
N ASN A 103 -4.09 2.79 19.85
CA ASN A 103 -5.10 3.67 20.43
C ASN A 103 -4.52 5.06 20.67
N VAL A 104 -5.39 6.07 20.59
CA VAL A 104 -5.05 7.45 20.88
C VAL A 104 -6.31 8.21 21.28
N LYS A 105 -6.18 9.11 22.27
CA LYS A 105 -7.26 9.94 22.78
C LYS A 105 -6.82 11.40 22.87
N GLY A 106 -7.74 12.32 22.60
CA GLY A 106 -7.50 13.76 22.76
C GLY A 106 -7.32 14.46 21.41
N ARG A 107 -6.32 15.34 21.30
CA ARG A 107 -6.01 16.06 20.06
C ARG A 107 -4.63 15.65 19.56
N GLN A 108 -4.55 15.23 18.31
CA GLN A 108 -3.31 14.93 17.61
C GLN A 108 -3.52 15.06 16.10
N TYR A 109 -2.42 15.26 15.36
CA TYR A 109 -2.37 15.01 13.92
C TYR A 109 -2.06 13.54 13.65
N ASP A 110 -2.25 13.12 12.39
CA ASP A 110 -1.69 11.88 11.88
C ASP A 110 -0.16 11.91 11.93
N ARG A 111 0.43 10.75 12.17
CA ARG A 111 1.87 10.59 12.33
C ARG A 111 2.37 9.45 11.46
N LEU A 112 3.53 9.66 10.83
CA LEU A 112 4.21 8.60 10.13
C LEU A 112 4.90 7.67 11.14
N GLY A 113 4.70 6.35 10.94
CA GLY A 113 5.32 5.30 11.74
C GLY A 113 6.11 4.31 10.90
N HIS A 114 7.19 3.77 11.47
CA HIS A 114 7.97 2.69 10.88
C HIS A 114 8.47 1.72 11.94
N LEU A 115 8.69 0.48 11.52
CA LEU A 115 9.18 -0.61 12.34
C LEU A 115 10.24 -1.40 11.59
N SER A 116 11.38 -1.62 12.20
CA SER A 116 12.47 -2.42 11.66
C SER A 116 12.97 -3.49 12.63
N LEU A 117 13.47 -4.60 12.05
CA LEU A 117 14.18 -5.68 12.73
C LEU A 117 15.58 -5.78 12.15
N GLY A 118 16.60 -5.56 12.98
CA GLY A 118 17.98 -5.59 12.52
C GLY A 118 18.26 -4.60 11.36
N GLY A 119 17.50 -3.49 11.31
CA GLY A 119 17.55 -2.51 10.23
C GLY A 119 16.67 -2.84 9.01
N VAL A 120 16.13 -4.06 8.89
CA VAL A 120 15.15 -4.41 7.84
C VAL A 120 13.81 -3.79 8.18
N GLU A 121 13.35 -2.83 7.38
CA GLU A 121 12.03 -2.22 7.57
C GLU A 121 10.94 -3.20 7.14
N ILE A 122 10.07 -3.57 8.07
CA ILE A 122 9.00 -4.55 7.85
C ILE A 122 7.60 -3.92 7.83
N LEU A 123 7.45 -2.72 8.38
CA LEU A 123 6.20 -1.97 8.37
C LEU A 123 6.48 -0.47 8.23
N ARG A 124 5.71 0.18 7.37
CA ARG A 124 5.55 1.63 7.32
C ARG A 124 4.07 1.97 7.29
N THR A 125 3.64 2.89 8.14
CA THR A 125 2.24 3.21 8.38
C THR A 125 2.06 4.68 8.73
N SER A 126 0.83 5.20 8.64
CA SER A 126 0.44 6.42 9.33
C SER A 126 -0.60 6.11 10.41
N THR A 127 -0.84 7.07 11.29
CA THR A 127 -1.84 6.95 12.35
C THR A 127 -3.09 7.78 12.00
N PRO A 128 -4.28 7.39 12.47
CA PRO A 128 -5.47 8.22 12.36
C PRO A 128 -5.41 9.39 13.35
N GLN A 129 -6.21 10.43 13.08
CA GLN A 129 -6.42 11.53 14.02
C GLN A 129 -7.49 11.14 15.06
N PRO A 130 -7.24 11.34 16.36
CA PRO A 130 -8.15 10.91 17.42
C PRO A 130 -9.34 11.84 17.61
N SER A 131 -10.44 11.26 18.08
CA SER A 131 -11.53 12.00 18.71
C SER A 131 -11.16 12.38 20.15
N PRO A 132 -11.88 13.34 20.79
CA PRO A 132 -11.73 13.63 22.21
C PRO A 132 -11.97 12.41 23.11
N ASP A 133 -12.87 11.50 22.72
CA ASP A 133 -13.20 10.29 23.47
C ASP A 133 -12.23 9.13 23.22
N GLY A 134 -11.44 9.23 22.14
CA GLY A 134 -10.45 8.27 21.75
C GLY A 134 -10.92 7.35 20.63
N ILE A 135 -9.95 6.77 19.94
CA ILE A 135 -10.15 5.80 18.85
C ILE A 135 -9.18 4.65 19.01
N THR A 136 -9.56 3.51 18.45
CA THR A 136 -8.68 2.36 18.26
C THR A 136 -8.58 2.01 16.78
N TRP A 137 -7.43 1.43 16.37
CA TRP A 137 -7.28 0.94 14.99
C TRP A 137 -6.34 -0.26 14.95
N ALA A 138 -6.37 -0.99 13.85
CA ALA A 138 -5.43 -2.08 13.61
C ALA A 138 -4.90 -2.05 12.18
N VAL A 139 -3.64 -2.47 12.04
CA VAL A 139 -2.98 -2.67 10.74
C VAL A 139 -2.44 -4.09 10.70
N GLU A 140 -2.71 -4.83 9.63
CA GLU A 140 -2.16 -6.17 9.41
C GLU A 140 -1.29 -6.19 8.16
N LYS A 141 -0.19 -6.94 8.22
CA LYS A 141 0.73 -7.13 7.10
C LYS A 141 1.28 -8.54 7.05
N ASP A 142 1.33 -9.11 5.84
CA ASP A 142 2.08 -10.34 5.59
C ASP A 142 3.58 -10.03 5.52
N VAL A 143 4.33 -10.48 6.52
CA VAL A 143 5.78 -10.30 6.63
C VAL A 143 6.56 -11.59 6.40
N THR A 144 5.91 -12.61 5.84
CA THR A 144 6.51 -13.94 5.61
C THR A 144 7.79 -13.86 4.77
N ARG A 145 7.86 -12.93 3.82
CA ARG A 145 9.04 -12.72 2.95
C ARG A 145 10.32 -12.36 3.72
N TYR A 146 10.19 -11.82 4.93
CA TYR A 146 11.33 -11.48 5.81
C TYR A 146 11.74 -12.64 6.72
N ARG A 147 11.44 -13.88 6.33
CA ARG A 147 11.69 -15.09 7.10
C ARG A 147 13.15 -15.20 7.56
N ASP A 148 14.14 -14.87 6.72
CA ASP A 148 15.56 -14.87 7.11
C ASP A 148 15.82 -13.96 8.32
N THR A 149 15.27 -12.74 8.31
CA THR A 149 15.36 -11.82 9.44
C THR A 149 14.62 -12.34 10.67
N LEU A 150 13.42 -12.90 10.47
CA LEU A 150 12.56 -13.43 11.53
C LEU A 150 13.07 -14.74 12.14
N ALA A 151 13.96 -15.46 11.48
CA ALA A 151 14.53 -16.73 11.97
C ALA A 151 15.66 -16.54 13.01
N ARG A 152 16.08 -15.30 13.26
CA ARG A 152 17.21 -14.97 14.13
C ARG A 152 16.85 -13.91 15.16
N PRO A 153 17.52 -13.87 16.32
CA PRO A 153 17.43 -12.75 17.25
C PRO A 153 17.81 -11.44 16.56
N GLN A 154 17.00 -10.39 16.77
CA GLN A 154 17.20 -9.09 16.13
C GLN A 154 16.94 -7.94 17.12
N PRO A 155 17.65 -6.81 17.03
CA PRO A 155 17.19 -5.59 17.63
C PRO A 155 15.90 -5.10 16.94
N VAL A 156 14.98 -4.57 17.73
CA VAL A 156 13.73 -3.95 17.27
C VAL A 156 13.87 -2.45 17.40
N GLU A 157 13.53 -1.71 16.36
CA GLU A 157 13.34 -0.27 16.43
C GLU A 157 12.00 0.11 15.82
N MET A 158 11.21 0.88 16.57
CA MET A 158 9.94 1.42 16.11
C MET A 158 9.86 2.90 16.47
N LEU A 159 9.43 3.71 15.53
CA LEU A 159 9.11 5.11 15.76
C LEU A 159 7.75 5.45 15.15
N ILE A 160 6.90 6.09 15.96
CA ILE A 160 5.80 6.91 15.48
C ILE A 160 6.14 8.32 15.99
N GLY A 161 6.63 9.18 15.10
CA GLY A 161 7.02 10.53 15.47
C GLY A 161 5.81 11.30 16.03
N ASN A 162 5.93 11.88 17.21
CA ASN A 162 4.82 12.58 17.86
C ASN A 162 5.28 13.89 18.50
N VAL A 163 4.31 14.73 18.86
CA VAL A 163 4.50 15.93 19.69
C VAL A 163 3.35 15.97 20.66
N VAL A 164 3.65 15.98 21.96
CA VAL A 164 2.65 16.09 23.03
C VAL A 164 2.95 17.34 23.84
N ASP A 165 2.00 18.28 23.83
CA ASP A 165 2.05 19.55 24.54
C ASP A 165 0.63 19.95 25.01
N ASP A 166 0.44 21.20 25.43
CA ASP A 166 -0.86 21.71 25.88
C ASP A 166 -1.91 21.77 24.76
N THR A 167 -1.48 21.78 23.49
CA THR A 167 -2.35 21.81 22.30
C THR A 167 -2.60 20.42 21.76
N TYR A 168 -1.55 19.60 21.66
CA TYR A 168 -1.58 18.24 21.14
C TYR A 168 -1.45 17.24 22.27
N THR A 169 -2.58 16.83 22.82
CA THR A 169 -2.63 16.03 24.06
C THR A 169 -2.59 14.52 23.81
N GLY A 170 -2.73 14.10 22.54
CA GLY A 170 -2.84 12.69 22.17
C GLY A 170 -1.51 11.95 22.26
N VAL A 171 -1.39 11.04 23.23
CA VAL A 171 -0.33 10.04 23.31
C VAL A 171 -0.74 8.85 22.47
N ILE A 172 0.15 8.36 21.61
CA ILE A 172 -0.12 7.23 20.74
C ILE A 172 0.41 5.96 21.42
N ASP A 173 -0.49 5.08 21.84
CA ASP A 173 -0.15 3.78 22.40
C ASP A 173 -0.28 2.71 21.31
N VAL A 174 0.72 1.85 21.17
CA VAL A 174 0.68 0.74 20.21
C VAL A 174 1.19 -0.55 20.81
N ARG A 175 0.60 -1.65 20.34
CA ARG A 175 1.10 -3.01 20.55
C ARG A 175 1.30 -3.67 19.19
N VAL A 176 2.48 -4.20 18.96
CA VAL A 176 2.80 -4.95 17.74
C VAL A 176 3.06 -6.41 18.06
N THR A 177 2.38 -7.31 17.36
CA THR A 177 2.52 -8.74 17.49
C THR A 177 2.87 -9.39 16.16
N LEU A 178 3.62 -10.48 16.22
CA LEU A 178 3.86 -11.40 15.11
C LEU A 178 3.17 -12.72 15.41
N THR A 179 2.33 -13.19 14.50
CA THR A 179 1.73 -14.53 14.56
C THR A 179 2.36 -15.42 13.49
N PHE A 180 2.99 -16.50 13.92
CA PHE A 180 3.68 -17.47 13.10
C PHE A 180 2.79 -18.69 12.90
N TYR A 181 2.50 -19.05 11.66
CA TYR A 181 1.70 -20.21 11.28
C TYR A 181 2.64 -21.30 10.74
N ALA A 182 2.63 -22.47 11.36
CA ALA A 182 3.51 -23.58 11.02
C ALA A 182 3.25 -24.10 9.59
N ALA A 183 4.32 -24.45 8.88
CA ALA A 183 4.23 -25.25 7.67
C ALA A 183 4.03 -26.72 8.09
N GLU A 184 2.81 -27.23 7.97
CA GLU A 184 2.45 -28.59 8.36
C GLU A 184 1.34 -29.18 7.47
N GLY A 185 1.29 -30.49 7.39
CA GLY A 185 0.31 -31.19 6.57
C GLY A 185 0.47 -30.86 5.07
N ARG A 186 -0.56 -30.26 4.47
CA ARG A 186 -0.55 -29.81 3.07
C ARG A 186 -0.10 -28.36 2.89
N THR A 187 -0.01 -27.62 3.98
CA THR A 187 0.41 -26.21 3.99
C THR A 187 1.94 -26.16 4.00
N ARG A 188 2.51 -25.65 2.91
CA ARG A 188 3.96 -25.55 2.73
C ARG A 188 4.46 -24.17 3.09
N ALA A 189 5.73 -24.09 3.51
CA ALA A 189 6.44 -22.82 3.55
C ALA A 189 6.57 -22.28 2.12
N PRO A 190 6.28 -20.99 1.89
CA PRO A 190 6.51 -20.37 0.58
C PRO A 190 8.00 -20.25 0.29
N ASP A 191 8.32 -20.12 -0.98
CA ASP A 191 9.64 -19.67 -1.42
C ASP A 191 9.87 -18.23 -0.93
N THR A 192 10.92 -18.03 -0.14
CA THR A 192 11.30 -16.74 0.44
C THR A 192 12.78 -16.49 0.19
N PRO A 193 13.25 -15.23 0.22
CA PRO A 193 14.68 -14.94 0.15
C PRO A 193 15.48 -15.70 1.21
N ASP A 194 16.64 -16.22 0.82
CA ASP A 194 17.59 -16.87 1.75
C ASP A 194 18.29 -15.84 2.63
N ARG A 195 18.42 -14.60 2.12
CA ARG A 195 18.98 -13.46 2.86
C ARG A 195 18.18 -12.20 2.62
N VAL A 196 17.97 -11.46 3.71
CA VAL A 196 17.41 -10.11 3.66
C VAL A 196 18.40 -9.15 4.30
N LEU A 197 18.87 -8.18 3.52
CA LEU A 197 19.86 -7.21 3.97
C LEU A 197 19.25 -5.80 3.95
N PRO A 198 19.32 -5.03 5.05
CA PRO A 198 18.95 -3.63 5.03
C PRO A 198 20.04 -2.81 4.32
N LEU A 199 19.65 -1.89 3.47
CA LEU A 199 20.57 -0.96 2.83
C LEU A 199 20.82 0.25 3.76
N THR A 200 21.59 0.03 4.82
CA THR A 200 21.94 1.07 5.82
C THR A 200 23.16 1.89 5.40
N SER A 201 23.89 1.43 4.41
CA SER A 201 25.03 2.11 3.76
C SER A 201 24.93 1.88 2.26
N PRO A 202 25.30 2.84 1.42
CA PRO A 202 25.34 2.62 -0.02
C PRO A 202 26.32 1.52 -0.43
N ALA A 203 27.38 1.24 0.36
CA ALA A 203 28.30 0.14 0.11
C ALA A 203 27.76 -1.17 0.68
N VAL A 204 27.50 -2.15 -0.17
CA VAL A 204 26.97 -3.47 0.18
C VAL A 204 27.82 -4.58 -0.47
N THR A 205 28.04 -5.66 0.27
CA THR A 205 28.62 -6.91 -0.26
C THR A 205 27.53 -7.99 -0.19
N THR A 206 27.21 -8.56 -1.33
CA THR A 206 26.22 -9.64 -1.44
C THR A 206 26.88 -11.02 -1.36
N PRO A 207 26.14 -12.09 -1.01
CA PRO A 207 26.62 -13.46 -1.18
C PRO A 207 27.02 -13.73 -2.63
N ARG A 208 28.17 -14.39 -2.84
CA ARG A 208 28.72 -14.61 -4.20
C ARG A 208 27.91 -15.61 -5.04
N ASN A 209 27.03 -16.36 -4.41
CA ASN A 209 26.14 -17.32 -5.05
C ASN A 209 24.70 -16.81 -5.21
N THR A 210 24.52 -15.49 -5.21
CA THR A 210 23.19 -14.90 -5.44
C THR A 210 22.71 -15.20 -6.86
N GLU A 211 21.55 -15.85 -6.97
CA GLU A 211 20.91 -16.18 -8.26
C GLU A 211 19.68 -15.32 -8.57
N ARG A 212 19.14 -14.62 -7.56
CA ARG A 212 18.08 -13.63 -7.72
C ARG A 212 18.23 -12.52 -6.68
N LEU A 213 18.00 -11.28 -7.12
CA LEU A 213 18.11 -10.11 -6.27
C LEU A 213 16.95 -9.14 -6.53
N LEU A 214 16.19 -8.84 -5.49
CA LEU A 214 15.17 -7.78 -5.50
C LEU A 214 15.55 -6.68 -4.50
N ALA A 215 15.18 -5.43 -4.82
CA ALA A 215 15.15 -4.35 -3.85
C ALA A 215 13.71 -3.96 -3.53
N GLU A 216 13.39 -3.75 -2.26
CA GLU A 216 12.13 -3.17 -1.77
C GLU A 216 12.42 -1.79 -1.19
N VAL A 217 11.84 -0.76 -1.80
CA VAL A 217 12.06 0.65 -1.42
C VAL A 217 10.76 1.24 -0.88
N TYR A 218 10.72 1.64 0.38
CA TYR A 218 9.60 2.37 0.97
C TYR A 218 9.76 3.87 0.69
N ALA A 219 9.38 4.30 -0.50
CA ALA A 219 9.49 5.69 -0.89
C ALA A 219 8.29 6.51 -0.40
N THR A 220 8.53 7.46 0.50
CA THR A 220 7.48 8.34 1.04
C THR A 220 7.95 9.79 1.09
N GLY A 221 7.18 10.68 0.45
CA GLY A 221 7.25 12.12 0.69
C GLY A 221 6.45 12.46 1.96
N SER A 222 7.04 13.16 2.90
CA SER A 222 6.43 13.46 4.20
C SER A 222 7.16 14.61 4.91
N GLY A 223 6.68 15.00 6.08
CA GLY A 223 7.36 15.97 6.96
C GLY A 223 6.81 17.39 6.91
N GLY A 224 5.61 17.58 6.38
CA GLY A 224 4.89 18.86 6.38
C GLY A 224 5.47 19.92 5.43
N GLY A 225 6.36 19.54 4.54
CA GLY A 225 6.91 20.39 3.48
C GLY A 225 6.30 20.11 2.11
N CYS A 226 6.77 20.81 1.08
CA CYS A 226 6.27 20.65 -0.28
C CYS A 226 6.39 19.23 -0.84
N GLU A 227 7.37 18.43 -0.37
CA GLU A 227 7.52 17.05 -0.80
C GLU A 227 6.46 16.09 -0.21
N GLU A 228 5.70 16.50 0.80
CA GLU A 228 4.48 15.80 1.21
C GLU A 228 3.37 15.93 0.16
N TYR A 229 3.34 17.06 -0.52
CA TYR A 229 2.39 17.40 -1.59
C TYR A 229 3.08 17.52 -2.95
N TRP A 230 4.12 16.72 -3.20
CA TRP A 230 4.97 16.81 -4.39
C TRP A 230 4.18 16.83 -5.71
N TYR A 231 3.01 16.21 -5.75
CA TYR A 231 2.12 16.15 -6.92
C TYR A 231 1.44 17.48 -7.27
N MET A 232 1.55 18.49 -6.38
CA MET A 232 1.03 19.86 -6.57
C MET A 232 2.13 20.91 -6.79
N THR A 233 3.42 20.52 -6.75
CA THR A 233 4.53 21.47 -6.91
C THR A 233 4.50 22.12 -8.30
N THR A 234 4.94 23.37 -8.37
CA THR A 234 4.96 24.17 -9.60
C THR A 234 6.36 24.70 -9.90
N PRO A 235 6.70 24.99 -11.19
CA PRO A 235 7.94 25.70 -11.53
C PRO A 235 8.05 27.05 -10.81
N ASP A 236 9.28 27.52 -10.61
CA ASP A 236 9.57 28.76 -9.86
C ASP A 236 8.85 30.00 -10.40
N ALA A 237 8.61 30.07 -11.70
CA ALA A 237 7.92 31.18 -12.35
C ALA A 237 6.42 31.27 -12.02
N ALA A 238 5.77 30.15 -11.62
CA ALA A 238 4.35 30.12 -11.33
C ALA A 238 4.07 30.64 -9.91
N PRO A 239 3.05 31.46 -9.66
CA PRO A 239 2.73 31.98 -8.32
C PRO A 239 1.98 30.95 -7.48
N TYR A 240 2.69 29.98 -6.91
CA TYR A 240 2.17 28.93 -6.06
C TYR A 240 3.12 28.70 -4.88
N SER A 241 2.62 28.28 -3.73
CA SER A 241 3.41 28.19 -2.49
C SER A 241 4.48 27.09 -2.56
N CYS A 242 4.19 25.95 -3.19
CA CYS A 242 5.13 24.83 -3.32
C CYS A 242 5.83 24.78 -4.67
N LYS A 243 7.16 24.84 -4.65
CA LYS A 243 8.01 24.99 -5.84
C LYS A 243 8.87 23.75 -6.11
N ALA A 244 8.99 23.42 -7.38
CA ALA A 244 10.01 22.53 -7.92
C ALA A 244 10.30 22.92 -9.37
N ALA A 245 11.57 23.07 -9.76
CA ALA A 245 11.98 23.59 -11.06
C ALA A 245 11.31 22.83 -12.24
N ASP A 246 11.22 21.50 -12.13
CA ASP A 246 10.62 20.62 -13.13
C ASP A 246 9.13 20.31 -12.85
N GLY A 247 8.49 21.03 -11.91
CA GLY A 247 7.11 20.79 -11.49
C GLY A 247 6.94 19.49 -10.71
N PRO A 248 5.75 18.84 -10.78
CA PRO A 248 5.38 17.73 -9.91
C PRO A 248 5.91 16.36 -10.37
N HIS A 249 6.77 16.27 -11.39
CA HIS A 249 7.31 14.98 -11.80
C HIS A 249 8.29 14.42 -10.76
N ARG A 250 8.03 13.23 -10.25
CA ARG A 250 8.92 12.47 -9.34
C ARG A 250 9.11 11.05 -9.87
N GLU A 251 10.35 10.56 -9.78
CA GLU A 251 10.70 9.20 -10.15
C GLU A 251 11.65 8.61 -9.11
N VAL A 252 11.30 7.46 -8.54
CA VAL A 252 12.17 6.74 -7.60
C VAL A 252 13.15 5.89 -8.40
N ARG A 253 14.44 6.12 -8.21
CA ARG A 253 15.55 5.50 -8.96
C ARG A 253 16.39 4.64 -8.05
N VAL A 254 16.81 3.50 -8.57
CA VAL A 254 17.86 2.65 -7.97
C VAL A 254 19.03 2.63 -8.94
N SER A 255 20.25 2.83 -8.44
CA SER A 255 21.49 2.69 -9.22
C SER A 255 22.42 1.66 -8.58
N VAL A 256 23.23 0.99 -9.40
CA VAL A 256 24.29 0.07 -9.01
C VAL A 256 25.59 0.59 -9.63
N ASP A 257 26.57 0.92 -8.79
CA ASP A 257 27.86 1.52 -9.17
C ASP A 257 27.70 2.75 -10.11
N GLY A 258 26.68 3.57 -9.83
CA GLY A 258 26.38 4.76 -10.62
C GLY A 258 25.59 4.50 -11.91
N GLN A 259 25.35 3.24 -12.28
CA GLN A 259 24.51 2.90 -13.43
C GLN A 259 23.04 2.75 -12.99
N LEU A 260 22.10 3.39 -13.70
CA LEU A 260 20.66 3.29 -13.41
C LEU A 260 20.20 1.84 -13.56
N ALA A 261 19.67 1.26 -12.48
CA ALA A 261 19.27 -0.14 -12.41
C ALA A 261 17.76 -0.34 -12.29
N GLY A 262 17.04 0.69 -11.84
CA GLY A 262 15.58 0.64 -11.68
C GLY A 262 14.97 2.03 -11.66
N ILE A 263 13.74 2.13 -12.18
CA ILE A 263 12.90 3.33 -12.17
C ILE A 263 11.51 2.95 -11.70
N ALA A 264 10.79 3.85 -11.03
CA ALA A 264 9.37 3.66 -10.68
C ALA A 264 8.66 4.98 -10.43
N ALA A 265 7.35 5.00 -10.67
CA ALA A 265 6.49 6.08 -10.20
C ALA A 265 6.23 5.90 -8.70
N PRO A 266 6.43 6.94 -7.85
CA PRO A 266 6.01 6.90 -6.47
C PRO A 266 4.47 6.90 -6.38
N PHE A 267 3.92 6.25 -5.34
CA PHE A 267 2.50 6.36 -5.05
C PHE A 267 2.20 7.75 -4.47
N PRO A 268 1.19 8.48 -4.99
CA PRO A 268 0.80 9.79 -4.45
C PRO A 268 0.02 9.63 -3.14
N THR A 269 0.72 9.32 -2.06
CA THR A 269 0.09 9.10 -0.77
C THR A 269 -0.57 10.38 -0.27
N VAL A 270 -1.84 10.30 0.10
CA VAL A 270 -2.51 11.30 0.91
C VAL A 270 -2.59 10.73 2.33
N TRP A 271 -1.90 11.39 3.24
CA TRP A 271 -1.87 10.98 4.65
C TRP A 271 -3.21 11.27 5.31
N THR A 272 -3.49 10.66 6.46
CA THR A 272 -4.77 10.75 7.16
C THR A 272 -5.12 12.15 7.68
N GLY A 273 -4.21 13.11 7.62
CA GLY A 273 -4.44 14.53 7.90
C GLY A 273 -4.29 15.44 6.68
N GLY A 274 -4.03 14.83 5.50
CA GLY A 274 -3.65 15.55 4.30
C GLY A 274 -4.78 16.30 3.58
N TRP A 275 -4.41 17.05 2.54
CA TRP A 275 -5.27 17.85 1.68
C TRP A 275 -6.13 18.86 2.46
N SER A 276 -5.57 19.45 3.53
CA SER A 276 -6.16 20.53 4.33
C SER A 276 -7.56 20.28 4.93
N ASN A 277 -8.12 19.08 4.80
CA ASN A 277 -9.45 18.74 5.31
C ASN A 277 -9.47 17.41 6.07
N PRO A 278 -9.25 17.41 7.40
CA PRO A 278 -9.15 16.19 8.19
C PRO A 278 -10.46 15.38 8.24
N PHE A 279 -11.60 16.01 7.99
CA PHE A 279 -12.90 15.33 8.02
C PHE A 279 -13.07 14.27 6.93
N LEU A 280 -12.21 14.28 5.91
CA LEU A 280 -12.14 13.22 4.89
C LEU A 280 -11.54 11.91 5.43
N TRP A 281 -10.69 11.99 6.49
CA TRP A 281 -9.78 10.89 6.82
C TRP A 281 -10.00 10.28 8.22
N TYR A 282 -10.92 10.79 9.01
CA TYR A 282 -11.08 10.37 10.41
C TYR A 282 -11.47 8.90 10.55
N VAL A 283 -12.36 8.39 9.70
CA VAL A 283 -12.83 7.00 9.77
C VAL A 283 -12.30 6.16 8.61
N THR A 284 -12.28 6.71 7.40
CA THR A 284 -11.86 5.96 6.21
C THR A 284 -10.52 6.49 5.74
N PRO A 285 -9.39 5.78 5.96
CA PRO A 285 -8.09 6.21 5.47
C PRO A 285 -8.03 6.13 3.94
N GLY A 286 -7.21 6.98 3.32
CA GLY A 286 -6.90 6.89 1.90
C GLY A 286 -6.16 5.58 1.56
N PRO A 287 -6.12 5.18 0.28
CA PRO A 287 -5.40 3.99 -0.15
C PRO A 287 -3.95 3.99 0.35
N ARG A 288 -3.49 2.87 0.88
CA ARG A 288 -2.14 2.63 1.43
C ARG A 288 -1.74 3.47 2.65
N ALA A 289 -2.56 4.37 3.18
CA ALA A 289 -2.16 5.23 4.29
C ALA A 289 -1.78 4.44 5.55
N PHE A 290 -2.46 3.33 5.85
CA PHE A 290 -2.15 2.46 6.99
C PHE A 290 -1.15 1.34 6.70
N ASP A 291 -0.96 0.95 5.45
CA ASP A 291 0.05 -0.01 5.01
C ASP A 291 0.74 0.49 3.75
N VAL A 292 1.78 1.29 3.95
CA VAL A 292 2.62 1.78 2.85
C VAL A 292 3.33 0.60 2.21
N GLN A 293 3.06 0.37 0.94
CA GLN A 293 3.66 -0.72 0.18
C GLN A 293 5.02 -0.30 -0.40
N PRO A 294 6.06 -1.15 -0.29
CA PRO A 294 7.33 -0.86 -0.94
C PRO A 294 7.22 -0.99 -2.46
N ILE A 295 7.97 -0.16 -3.16
CA ILE A 295 8.24 -0.34 -4.58
C ILE A 295 9.26 -1.46 -4.74
N ARG A 296 9.01 -2.41 -5.64
CA ARG A 296 9.92 -3.52 -5.93
C ARG A 296 10.68 -3.27 -7.22
N TYR A 297 11.97 -3.62 -7.19
CA TYR A 297 12.86 -3.60 -8.33
C TYR A 297 13.53 -4.97 -8.47
N ASP A 298 13.47 -5.59 -9.64
CA ASP A 298 14.25 -6.80 -9.92
C ASP A 298 15.63 -6.40 -10.43
N LEU A 299 16.61 -6.54 -9.56
CA LEU A 299 18.04 -6.23 -9.82
C LEU A 299 18.83 -7.47 -10.22
N THR A 300 18.18 -8.61 -10.48
CA THR A 300 18.86 -9.86 -10.88
C THR A 300 19.81 -9.71 -12.05
N PRO A 301 19.55 -8.85 -13.08
CA PRO A 301 20.55 -8.61 -14.14
C PRO A 301 21.90 -8.10 -13.66
N TYR A 302 21.96 -7.47 -12.48
CA TYR A 302 23.20 -6.96 -11.87
C TYR A 302 23.87 -7.98 -10.91
N ALA A 303 23.22 -9.09 -10.58
CA ALA A 303 23.80 -10.10 -9.69
C ALA A 303 25.18 -10.60 -10.14
N PRO A 304 25.50 -10.77 -11.45
CA PRO A 304 26.85 -11.15 -11.87
C PRO A 304 27.95 -10.17 -11.45
N LEU A 305 27.64 -8.86 -11.43
CA LEU A 305 28.55 -7.83 -10.97
C LEU A 305 28.72 -7.89 -9.44
N LEU A 306 27.60 -8.03 -8.73
CA LEU A 306 27.56 -8.01 -7.27
C LEU A 306 28.13 -9.29 -6.61
N ASN A 307 28.25 -10.39 -7.38
CA ASN A 307 28.74 -11.69 -6.91
C ASN A 307 30.29 -11.81 -6.88
N ASP A 308 31.03 -10.74 -7.19
CA ASP A 308 32.49 -10.77 -7.21
C ASP A 308 33.13 -10.82 -5.80
N GLY A 309 32.32 -10.59 -4.75
CA GLY A 309 32.73 -10.59 -3.35
C GLY A 309 33.31 -9.27 -2.86
N ARG A 310 33.19 -8.20 -3.64
CA ARG A 310 33.62 -6.85 -3.26
C ARG A 310 32.42 -6.01 -2.83
N PRO A 311 32.63 -4.93 -2.09
CA PRO A 311 31.58 -3.94 -1.86
C PRO A 311 31.21 -3.21 -3.16
N HIS A 312 29.92 -3.14 -3.44
CA HIS A 312 29.32 -2.38 -4.54
C HIS A 312 28.44 -1.27 -4.01
N ARG A 313 28.25 -0.20 -4.79
CA ARG A 313 27.42 0.94 -4.41
C ARG A 313 26.01 0.76 -4.95
N ILE A 314 25.04 0.58 -4.06
CA ILE A 314 23.61 0.61 -4.38
C ILE A 314 23.02 1.87 -3.77
N GLU A 315 22.39 2.71 -4.59
CA GLU A 315 21.82 3.98 -4.15
C GLU A 315 20.36 4.11 -4.58
N VAL A 316 19.58 4.73 -3.72
CA VAL A 316 18.20 5.11 -4.02
C VAL A 316 18.10 6.63 -4.01
N SER A 317 17.46 7.19 -5.02
CA SER A 317 17.23 8.62 -5.14
C SER A 317 15.82 8.90 -5.67
N VAL A 318 15.33 10.11 -5.46
CA VAL A 318 14.06 10.58 -6.03
C VAL A 318 14.36 11.75 -6.96
N ALA A 319 14.17 11.53 -8.26
CA ALA A 319 14.36 12.57 -9.26
C ALA A 319 13.24 13.62 -9.18
N GLY A 320 13.54 14.87 -9.51
CA GLY A 320 12.62 16.01 -9.47
C GLY A 320 12.52 16.68 -8.10
N VAL A 321 13.18 16.17 -7.06
CA VAL A 321 13.27 16.84 -5.75
C VAL A 321 14.19 18.05 -5.89
N PRO A 322 13.76 19.27 -5.49
CA PRO A 322 14.60 20.46 -5.57
C PRO A 322 15.87 20.34 -4.73
N ALA A 323 16.97 20.90 -5.23
CA ALA A 323 18.24 20.91 -4.51
C ALA A 323 18.08 21.58 -3.13
N GLY A 324 18.56 20.91 -2.10
CA GLY A 324 18.47 21.40 -0.72
C GLY A 324 17.12 21.17 -0.03
N GLN A 325 16.10 20.67 -0.73
CA GLN A 325 14.87 20.21 -0.09
C GLN A 325 15.05 18.79 0.46
N SER A 326 14.47 18.55 1.64
CA SER A 326 14.32 17.24 2.27
C SER A 326 12.84 16.85 2.27
N GLY A 327 12.52 15.66 2.72
CA GLY A 327 11.13 15.21 2.87
C GLY A 327 10.86 13.84 2.25
N TRP A 328 11.84 13.26 1.56
CA TRP A 328 11.76 11.87 1.09
C TRP A 328 12.53 10.94 2.02
N SER A 329 11.85 9.86 2.39
CA SER A 329 12.43 8.72 3.11
C SER A 329 12.36 7.51 2.20
N THR A 330 13.50 6.83 2.01
CA THR A 330 13.64 5.71 1.07
C THR A 330 14.36 4.51 1.70
N PRO A 331 13.97 4.03 2.91
CA PRO A 331 14.58 2.82 3.46
C PRO A 331 14.39 1.65 2.50
N THR A 332 15.43 0.85 2.38
CA THR A 332 15.51 -0.17 1.34
C THR A 332 15.97 -1.49 1.94
N ASN A 333 15.31 -2.57 1.56
CA ASN A 333 15.68 -3.94 1.85
C ASN A 333 16.12 -4.63 0.56
N LEU A 334 17.23 -5.36 0.60
CA LEU A 334 17.66 -6.25 -0.46
C LEU A 334 17.24 -7.69 -0.11
N LEU A 335 16.56 -8.35 -1.04
CA LEU A 335 16.05 -9.71 -0.91
C LEU A 335 16.84 -10.59 -1.88
N LEU A 336 17.55 -11.59 -1.37
CA LEU A 336 18.49 -12.39 -2.13
C LEU A 336 18.16 -13.87 -2.03
N TRP A 337 18.09 -14.56 -3.18
CA TRP A 337 18.03 -16.01 -3.30
C TRP A 337 19.39 -16.52 -3.72
N GLN A 338 19.82 -17.62 -3.12
CA GLN A 338 21.15 -18.19 -3.27
C GLN A 338 21.10 -19.58 -3.93
N ASP A 339 21.98 -19.83 -4.85
CA ASP A 339 22.22 -21.16 -5.39
C ASP A 339 23.12 -21.95 -4.42
N GLU A 340 22.52 -22.77 -3.56
CA GLU A 340 23.23 -23.53 -2.54
C GLU A 340 24.24 -24.55 -3.12
N ALA A 341 24.06 -24.95 -4.39
CA ALA A 341 24.95 -25.88 -5.08
C ALA A 341 26.17 -25.19 -5.72
N ARG A 342 26.30 -23.86 -5.58
CA ARG A 342 27.41 -23.05 -6.11
C ARG A 342 28.04 -22.20 -5.02
N GLU A 343 29.37 -22.11 -5.01
CA GLU A 343 30.09 -21.13 -4.20
C GLU A 343 30.03 -19.73 -4.84
N VAL A 344 30.00 -19.69 -6.17
CA VAL A 344 29.94 -18.47 -6.97
C VAL A 344 28.98 -18.69 -8.15
N VAL A 345 28.02 -17.82 -8.29
CA VAL A 345 27.15 -17.73 -9.48
C VAL A 345 27.74 -16.63 -10.39
N THR A 346 28.29 -17.05 -11.52
CA THR A 346 28.84 -16.15 -12.52
C THR A 346 27.81 -15.74 -13.55
N GLY A 347 28.12 -14.75 -14.37
CA GLY A 347 27.24 -14.31 -15.45
C GLY A 347 27.72 -13.01 -16.08
N ALA A 348 26.81 -12.30 -16.72
CA ALA A 348 27.09 -10.97 -17.28
C ALA A 348 25.81 -10.14 -17.40
N LEU A 349 25.94 -8.84 -17.19
CA LEU A 349 25.00 -7.84 -17.67
C LEU A 349 25.17 -7.77 -19.20
N THR A 350 24.08 -7.92 -19.96
CA THR A 350 24.14 -8.02 -21.43
C THR A 350 23.45 -6.88 -22.16
N ARG A 351 22.58 -6.15 -21.46
CA ARG A 351 21.83 -5.02 -22.02
C ARG A 351 21.56 -3.99 -20.96
N HIS A 352 21.77 -2.74 -21.30
CA HIS A 352 21.34 -1.59 -20.53
C HIS A 352 20.92 -0.49 -21.51
N GLU A 353 19.65 -0.22 -21.57
CA GLU A 353 19.08 0.78 -22.46
C GLU A 353 18.07 1.62 -21.68
N GLN A 354 18.16 2.91 -21.82
CA GLN A 354 17.20 3.85 -21.25
C GLN A 354 16.83 4.90 -22.29
N SER A 355 15.60 5.39 -22.24
CA SER A 355 15.24 6.62 -22.93
C SER A 355 15.81 7.81 -22.17
N ASP A 356 15.87 8.98 -22.79
CA ASP A 356 16.05 10.21 -22.03
C ASP A 356 14.82 10.39 -21.12
N PRO A 357 15.02 10.72 -19.81
CA PRO A 357 13.91 11.08 -18.97
C PRO A 357 13.23 12.33 -19.53
N SER A 358 11.93 12.27 -19.74
CA SER A 358 11.14 13.43 -20.16
C SER A 358 10.38 13.99 -18.96
N GLY A 359 10.47 15.28 -18.74
CA GLY A 359 9.65 16.03 -17.82
C GLY A 359 9.35 17.38 -18.48
N HIS A 360 8.08 17.68 -18.69
CA HIS A 360 7.66 18.93 -19.31
C HIS A 360 6.49 19.52 -18.55
N SER A 361 6.68 20.74 -18.05
CA SER A 361 5.65 21.50 -17.36
C SER A 361 5.40 22.80 -18.09
N ARG A 362 4.13 23.06 -18.45
CA ARG A 362 3.71 24.29 -19.12
C ARG A 362 2.74 25.06 -18.24
N TRP A 363 3.21 26.15 -17.68
CA TRP A 363 2.38 27.08 -16.92
C TRP A 363 1.69 28.10 -17.82
N THR A 364 0.39 28.31 -17.58
CA THR A 364 -0.43 29.35 -18.19
C THR A 364 -0.91 30.26 -17.06
N PRO A 365 -0.58 31.58 -17.10
CA PRO A 365 -1.03 32.54 -16.10
C PRO A 365 -2.55 32.67 -16.04
N ALA A 366 -3.07 33.05 -14.87
CA ALA A 366 -4.47 33.42 -14.71
C ALA A 366 -4.86 34.63 -15.58
N THR A 367 -6.10 34.66 -16.00
CA THR A 367 -6.73 35.78 -16.70
C THR A 367 -8.11 36.04 -16.06
N PRO A 368 -8.75 37.22 -16.31
CA PRO A 368 -10.10 37.45 -15.84
C PRO A 368 -11.04 36.28 -16.23
N GLY A 369 -11.58 35.58 -15.25
CA GLY A 369 -12.47 34.42 -15.44
C GLY A 369 -11.79 33.05 -15.65
N ALA A 370 -10.44 32.96 -15.60
CA ALA A 370 -9.72 31.69 -15.69
C ALA A 370 -8.56 31.65 -14.69
N PRO A 371 -8.43 30.57 -13.90
CA PRO A 371 -7.35 30.39 -12.93
C PRO A 371 -5.99 30.13 -13.62
N HIS A 372 -4.91 30.15 -12.86
CA HIS A 372 -3.63 29.58 -13.28
C HIS A 372 -3.81 28.13 -13.67
N ARG A 373 -3.01 27.67 -14.62
CA ARG A 373 -3.03 26.28 -15.09
C ARG A 373 -1.60 25.78 -15.34
N LEU A 374 -1.27 24.64 -14.79
CA LEU A 374 -0.05 23.90 -15.08
C LEU A 374 -0.41 22.56 -15.71
N ASP A 375 0.02 22.35 -16.94
CA ASP A 375 -0.02 21.05 -17.61
C ASP A 375 1.35 20.40 -17.46
N THR A 376 1.41 19.17 -16.93
CA THR A 376 2.67 18.44 -16.78
C THR A 376 2.56 17.06 -17.42
N GLU A 377 3.60 16.67 -18.14
CA GLU A 377 3.80 15.35 -18.69
C GLU A 377 5.22 14.88 -18.33
N GLY A 378 5.37 13.62 -17.96
CA GLY A 378 6.65 13.01 -17.67
C GLY A 378 6.70 11.55 -18.10
N GLY A 379 7.89 11.07 -18.42
CA GLY A 379 8.05 9.68 -18.79
C GLY A 379 9.50 9.24 -18.86
N HIS A 380 9.74 7.95 -18.60
CA HIS A 380 11.03 7.33 -18.68
C HIS A 380 10.86 5.83 -18.96
N ARG A 381 11.79 5.25 -19.71
CA ARG A 381 11.84 3.82 -19.98
C ARG A 381 13.24 3.28 -19.72
N LEU A 382 13.31 2.16 -19.02
CA LEU A 382 14.54 1.43 -18.75
C LEU A 382 14.36 -0.03 -19.18
N THR A 383 15.40 -0.59 -19.85
CA THR A 383 15.49 -2.03 -20.13
C THR A 383 16.88 -2.50 -19.70
N VAL A 384 16.91 -3.49 -18.80
CA VAL A 384 18.11 -4.12 -18.30
C VAL A 384 18.03 -5.62 -18.54
N ALA A 385 19.10 -6.25 -19.02
CA ALA A 385 19.13 -7.69 -19.16
C ALA A 385 20.49 -8.26 -18.77
N GLY A 386 20.48 -9.47 -18.23
CA GLY A 386 21.65 -10.21 -17.85
C GLY A 386 21.40 -11.71 -17.89
N HIS A 387 22.44 -12.48 -17.61
CA HIS A 387 22.29 -13.91 -17.38
C HIS A 387 23.19 -14.37 -16.24
N LEU A 388 22.76 -15.44 -15.59
CA LEU A 388 23.47 -16.13 -14.53
C LEU A 388 23.72 -17.59 -14.94
N ASN A 389 24.87 -18.12 -14.58
CA ASN A 389 25.25 -19.53 -14.75
C ASN A 389 25.04 -20.27 -13.42
N THR A 390 23.84 -20.71 -13.18
CA THR A 390 23.44 -21.38 -11.93
C THR A 390 23.68 -22.89 -12.02
N SER A 391 23.48 -23.63 -10.92
CA SER A 391 23.50 -25.08 -10.89
C SER A 391 22.37 -25.69 -11.76
N HIS A 392 21.32 -24.92 -12.02
CA HIS A 392 20.17 -25.32 -12.84
C HIS A 392 20.37 -24.99 -14.34
N GLY A 393 21.54 -24.45 -14.71
CA GLY A 393 21.86 -24.02 -16.07
C GLY A 393 21.95 -22.49 -16.19
N ARG A 394 21.99 -22.03 -17.44
CA ARG A 394 22.02 -20.60 -17.73
C ARG A 394 20.61 -20.00 -17.66
N VAL A 395 20.42 -19.03 -16.76
CA VAL A 395 19.15 -18.32 -16.57
C VAL A 395 19.32 -16.87 -17.02
N ALA A 396 18.56 -16.46 -18.03
CA ALA A 396 18.51 -15.07 -18.48
C ALA A 396 17.38 -14.30 -17.75
N THR A 397 17.68 -13.07 -17.36
CA THR A 397 16.70 -12.14 -16.79
C THR A 397 16.67 -10.86 -17.61
N THR A 398 15.47 -10.43 -17.98
CA THR A 398 15.22 -9.13 -18.62
C THR A 398 14.16 -8.39 -17.87
N VAL A 399 14.45 -7.15 -17.50
CA VAL A 399 13.52 -6.22 -16.85
C VAL A 399 13.30 -5.04 -17.79
N THR A 400 12.05 -4.76 -18.11
CA THR A 400 11.66 -3.54 -18.82
C THR A 400 10.63 -2.82 -17.97
N ARG A 401 10.87 -1.55 -17.68
CA ARG A 401 9.91 -0.70 -16.95
C ARG A 401 9.71 0.61 -17.67
N THR A 402 8.47 1.04 -17.75
CA THR A 402 8.06 2.33 -18.34
C THR A 402 7.20 3.06 -17.34
N VAL A 403 7.61 4.25 -16.98
CA VAL A 403 6.82 5.15 -16.13
C VAL A 403 6.34 6.34 -16.93
N ARG A 404 5.11 6.80 -16.66
CA ARG A 404 4.56 8.03 -17.22
C ARG A 404 3.73 8.74 -16.18
N SER A 405 3.69 10.05 -16.27
CA SER A 405 2.80 10.90 -15.46
C SER A 405 2.19 11.98 -16.32
N THR A 406 0.93 12.28 -16.04
CA THR A 406 0.23 13.43 -16.61
C THR A 406 -0.54 14.12 -15.50
N SER A 407 -0.50 15.45 -15.45
CA SER A 407 -1.31 16.21 -14.51
C SER A 407 -1.77 17.53 -15.07
N VAL A 408 -2.92 17.99 -14.58
CA VAL A 408 -3.44 19.34 -14.79
C VAL A 408 -3.73 19.92 -13.41
N HIS A 409 -2.98 20.93 -13.02
CA HIS A 409 -3.14 21.67 -11.79
C HIS A 409 -3.69 23.07 -12.07
N ARG A 410 -4.72 23.50 -11.36
CA ARG A 410 -5.35 24.82 -11.50
C ARG A 410 -5.49 25.44 -10.13
N TRP A 411 -5.17 26.74 -10.04
CA TRP A 411 -5.31 27.48 -8.77
C TRP A 411 -5.55 28.97 -9.02
N THR A 412 -6.16 29.64 -8.05
CA THR A 412 -6.35 31.10 -8.04
C THR A 412 -5.17 31.80 -7.36
N ASP A 413 -5.01 33.13 -7.56
CA ASP A 413 -3.99 33.96 -6.92
C ASP A 413 -4.07 33.81 -5.40
N GLY A 414 -4.25 33.48 -4.58
CA GLY A 414 -4.36 33.25 -3.14
C GLY A 414 -4.58 31.82 -2.75
N GLU A 415 -4.55 30.92 -3.76
CA GLU A 415 -4.75 29.48 -3.57
C GLU A 415 -6.09 29.12 -2.87
N ASN A 416 -7.09 30.02 -2.95
CA ASN A 416 -8.43 29.80 -2.40
C ASN A 416 -9.27 28.81 -3.21
N GLN A 417 -8.87 28.56 -4.44
CA GLN A 417 -9.31 27.43 -5.26
C GLN A 417 -8.07 26.72 -5.76
N ASP A 418 -8.03 25.45 -5.55
CA ASP A 418 -6.90 24.59 -5.89
C ASP A 418 -7.41 23.23 -6.34
N ALA A 419 -7.14 22.85 -7.59
CA ALA A 419 -7.68 21.66 -8.21
C ALA A 419 -6.60 20.90 -8.98
N LEU A 420 -6.49 19.61 -8.76
CA LEU A 420 -5.56 18.70 -9.40
C LEU A 420 -6.29 17.51 -10.04
N THR A 421 -5.99 17.23 -11.30
CA THR A 421 -6.30 15.96 -11.95
C THR A 421 -4.98 15.33 -12.41
N ALA A 422 -4.63 14.15 -11.92
CA ALA A 422 -3.36 13.53 -12.21
C ALA A 422 -3.46 12.01 -12.38
N THR A 423 -2.58 11.47 -13.23
CA THR A 423 -2.46 10.03 -13.48
C THR A 423 -0.99 9.67 -13.60
N TRP A 424 -0.61 8.58 -12.93
CA TRP A 424 0.71 7.94 -13.03
C TRP A 424 0.52 6.51 -13.50
N THR A 425 1.28 6.10 -14.50
CA THR A 425 1.34 4.71 -14.96
C THR A 425 2.74 4.15 -14.74
N ASP A 426 2.81 2.91 -14.30
CA ASP A 426 4.03 2.17 -14.04
C ASP A 426 3.86 0.75 -14.60
N GLU A 427 4.42 0.51 -15.78
CA GLU A 427 4.33 -0.74 -16.52
C GLU A 427 5.65 -1.49 -16.39
N GLU A 428 5.64 -2.65 -15.75
CA GLU A 428 6.81 -3.50 -15.56
C GLU A 428 6.61 -4.85 -16.24
N ARG A 429 7.67 -5.31 -16.91
CA ARG A 429 7.78 -6.66 -17.46
C ARG A 429 9.10 -7.28 -17.03
N VAL A 430 9.03 -8.36 -16.26
CA VAL A 430 10.19 -9.16 -15.86
C VAL A 430 10.09 -10.52 -16.52
N THR A 431 11.11 -10.89 -17.30
CA THR A 431 11.29 -12.24 -17.82
C THR A 431 12.47 -12.87 -17.12
N HIS A 432 12.25 -13.95 -16.39
CA HIS A 432 13.27 -14.73 -15.68
C HIS A 432 13.18 -16.19 -16.11
N GLY A 433 14.18 -16.66 -16.88
CA GLY A 433 14.11 -17.98 -17.51
C GLY A 433 12.83 -18.17 -18.34
N PRO A 434 12.04 -19.22 -18.08
CA PRO A 434 10.81 -19.49 -18.81
C PRO A 434 9.58 -18.69 -18.33
N THR A 435 9.74 -17.87 -17.27
CA THR A 435 8.64 -17.17 -16.61
C THR A 435 8.67 -15.69 -16.96
N THR A 436 7.54 -15.14 -17.36
CA THR A 436 7.36 -13.70 -17.58
C THR A 436 6.23 -13.19 -16.69
N THR A 437 6.52 -12.19 -15.88
CA THR A 437 5.52 -11.44 -15.11
C THR A 437 5.37 -10.06 -15.72
N ARG A 438 4.14 -9.65 -15.98
CA ARG A 438 3.79 -8.29 -16.36
C ARG A 438 2.92 -7.70 -15.28
N THR A 439 3.23 -6.48 -14.86
CA THR A 439 2.43 -5.69 -13.93
C THR A 439 2.18 -4.32 -14.52
N ASP A 440 0.91 -3.98 -14.70
CA ASP A 440 0.46 -2.66 -15.15
C ASP A 440 -0.21 -1.97 -13.96
N ARG A 441 0.35 -0.86 -13.50
CA ARG A 441 -0.18 -0.05 -12.40
C ARG A 441 -0.65 1.30 -12.90
N THR A 442 -1.72 1.78 -12.31
CA THR A 442 -2.22 3.14 -12.55
C THR A 442 -2.65 3.75 -11.23
N TYR A 443 -2.08 4.89 -10.90
CA TYR A 443 -2.49 5.73 -9.79
C TYR A 443 -3.25 6.93 -10.33
N THR A 444 -4.36 7.31 -9.70
CA THR A 444 -5.16 8.46 -10.09
C THR A 444 -5.45 9.34 -8.90
N MET A 445 -5.46 10.63 -9.13
CA MET A 445 -5.87 11.63 -8.16
C MET A 445 -6.69 12.70 -8.88
N ASP A 446 -7.88 12.97 -8.35
CA ASP A 446 -8.75 14.06 -8.76
C ASP A 446 -9.23 14.75 -7.49
N GLY A 447 -8.86 16.02 -7.30
CA GLY A 447 -9.15 16.74 -6.08
C GLY A 447 -9.34 18.22 -6.32
N GLU A 448 -10.24 18.82 -5.54
CA GLU A 448 -10.47 20.27 -5.52
C GLU A 448 -10.67 20.72 -4.08
N THR A 449 -9.97 21.77 -3.68
CA THR A 449 -10.18 22.51 -2.43
C THR A 449 -10.61 23.93 -2.73
N THR A 450 -11.65 24.40 -2.07
CA THR A 450 -12.18 25.75 -2.19
C THR A 450 -12.34 26.36 -0.81
N LEU A 451 -11.76 27.55 -0.60
CA LEU A 451 -11.99 28.39 0.56
C LEU A 451 -12.94 29.52 0.16
N GLY A 452 -14.17 29.47 0.64
CA GLY A 452 -15.21 30.46 0.37
C GLY A 452 -15.35 31.49 1.49
N ASP A 453 -16.38 32.33 1.41
CA ASP A 453 -16.69 33.37 2.39
C ASP A 453 -16.83 32.79 3.80
N GLY A 454 -16.32 33.53 4.80
CA GLY A 454 -16.37 33.14 6.20
C GLY A 454 -15.50 31.92 6.53
N ASP A 455 -14.40 31.75 5.81
CA ASP A 455 -13.45 30.62 5.97
C ASP A 455 -14.11 29.23 5.77
N ARG A 456 -15.14 29.15 4.94
CA ARG A 456 -15.80 27.91 4.60
C ARG A 456 -14.95 27.10 3.61
N LEU A 457 -14.23 26.11 4.12
CA LEU A 457 -13.37 25.24 3.32
C LEU A 457 -14.11 23.99 2.91
N ARG A 458 -14.13 23.69 1.61
CA ARG A 458 -14.62 22.43 1.06
C ARG A 458 -13.51 21.71 0.31
N THR A 459 -13.40 20.41 0.49
CA THR A 459 -12.53 19.55 -0.32
C THR A 459 -13.31 18.37 -0.85
N VAL A 460 -13.20 18.15 -2.17
CA VAL A 460 -13.69 16.96 -2.86
C VAL A 460 -12.48 16.23 -3.41
N ILE A 461 -12.39 14.91 -3.19
CA ILE A 461 -11.26 14.13 -3.67
C ILE A 461 -11.68 12.72 -4.11
N ALA A 462 -11.04 12.23 -5.16
CA ALA A 462 -11.09 10.85 -5.61
C ALA A 462 -9.67 10.32 -5.81
N LEU A 463 -9.37 9.17 -5.23
CA LEU A 463 -8.07 8.50 -5.33
C LEU A 463 -8.26 7.09 -5.89
N GLY A 464 -7.29 6.63 -6.67
CA GLY A 464 -7.29 5.27 -7.21
C GLY A 464 -5.90 4.63 -7.23
N ASP A 465 -5.86 3.35 -6.81
CA ASP A 465 -4.72 2.44 -6.97
C ASP A 465 -5.20 1.19 -7.72
N ARG A 466 -4.80 1.08 -8.97
CA ARG A 466 -5.13 -0.06 -9.81
C ARG A 466 -3.87 -0.80 -10.21
N ALA A 467 -3.91 -2.14 -10.16
CA ALA A 467 -2.85 -3.00 -10.66
C ALA A 467 -3.42 -4.26 -11.31
N ASP A 468 -2.94 -4.56 -12.51
CA ASP A 468 -3.19 -5.82 -13.22
C ASP A 468 -1.86 -6.57 -13.31
N THR A 469 -1.76 -7.77 -12.72
CA THR A 469 -0.55 -8.60 -12.76
C THR A 469 -0.87 -9.94 -13.42
N VAL A 470 -0.03 -10.36 -14.37
CA VAL A 470 -0.16 -11.66 -15.03
C VAL A 470 1.22 -12.32 -15.11
N THR A 471 1.29 -13.57 -14.66
CA THR A 471 2.49 -14.40 -14.76
C THR A 471 2.25 -15.56 -15.75
N VAL A 472 3.12 -15.65 -16.75
CA VAL A 472 3.10 -16.66 -17.78
C VAL A 472 4.35 -17.52 -17.67
N ARG A 473 4.21 -18.84 -17.70
CA ARG A 473 5.32 -19.80 -17.72
C ARG A 473 5.12 -20.79 -18.86
N GLY A 474 6.12 -20.88 -19.75
CA GLY A 474 6.04 -21.77 -20.92
C GLY A 474 4.81 -21.52 -21.81
N GLY A 475 4.41 -20.24 -21.97
CA GLY A 475 3.25 -19.82 -22.78
C GLY A 475 1.87 -19.99 -22.10
N ARG A 476 1.82 -20.45 -20.84
CA ARG A 476 0.56 -20.61 -20.08
C ARG A 476 0.51 -19.62 -18.92
N THR A 477 -0.63 -19.00 -18.71
CA THR A 477 -0.88 -18.19 -17.50
C THR A 477 -0.90 -19.12 -16.28
N VAL A 478 0.01 -18.86 -15.33
CA VAL A 478 0.15 -19.63 -14.09
C VAL A 478 -0.34 -18.85 -12.89
N ASP A 479 -0.40 -17.52 -13.00
CA ASP A 479 -0.89 -16.65 -11.94
C ASP A 479 -1.44 -15.36 -12.52
N SER A 480 -2.46 -14.80 -11.87
CA SER A 480 -2.98 -13.46 -12.20
C SER A 480 -3.67 -12.83 -11.00
N SER A 481 -3.55 -11.51 -10.90
CA SER A 481 -4.30 -10.73 -9.92
C SER A 481 -4.72 -9.38 -10.51
N ARG A 482 -5.84 -8.87 -10.02
CA ARG A 482 -6.35 -7.54 -10.36
C ARG A 482 -6.77 -6.83 -9.09
N LEU A 483 -6.10 -5.71 -8.80
CA LEU A 483 -6.44 -4.76 -7.75
C LEU A 483 -7.17 -3.56 -8.35
N ASP A 484 -8.20 -3.07 -7.63
CA ASP A 484 -8.84 -1.79 -7.89
C ASP A 484 -9.28 -1.21 -6.52
N ASP A 485 -8.44 -0.35 -5.94
CA ASP A 485 -8.67 0.32 -4.66
C ASP A 485 -9.00 1.78 -4.94
N ARG A 486 -10.20 2.20 -4.53
CA ARG A 486 -10.74 3.54 -4.80
C ARG A 486 -11.21 4.17 -3.51
N TYR A 487 -10.97 5.45 -3.42
CA TYR A 487 -11.47 6.30 -2.35
C TYR A 487 -12.13 7.55 -2.94
N THR A 488 -13.25 7.97 -2.37
CA THR A 488 -13.89 9.26 -2.66
C THR A 488 -14.30 9.93 -1.36
N GLY A 489 -14.19 11.26 -1.31
CA GLY A 489 -14.62 12.04 -0.16
C GLY A 489 -15.05 13.45 -0.57
N ASP A 490 -16.04 13.96 0.17
CA ASP A 490 -16.51 15.36 0.10
C ASP A 490 -16.70 15.84 1.52
N ALA A 491 -15.93 16.86 1.92
CA ALA A 491 -15.99 17.42 3.26
C ALA A 491 -15.96 18.93 3.24
N THR A 492 -16.77 19.54 4.10
CA THR A 492 -16.87 20.99 4.25
C THR A 492 -16.87 21.35 5.72
N TYR A 493 -16.09 22.36 6.11
CA TYR A 493 -16.11 22.88 7.48
C TYR A 493 -15.69 24.35 7.50
N THR A 494 -16.00 25.07 8.59
CA THR A 494 -15.48 26.42 8.82
C THR A 494 -14.09 26.32 9.45
N ALA A 495 -13.07 26.81 8.76
CA ALA A 495 -11.69 26.83 9.23
C ALA A 495 -11.48 27.94 10.28
N ASN A 496 -10.32 27.90 10.98
CA ASN A 496 -9.87 28.94 11.92
C ASN A 496 -10.82 29.26 13.09
N VAL A 497 -11.78 28.37 13.38
CA VAL A 497 -12.72 28.50 14.50
C VAL A 497 -12.57 27.34 15.49
N PRO A 498 -13.01 27.49 16.75
CA PRO A 498 -13.13 26.38 17.68
C PRO A 498 -13.92 25.21 17.12
N ARG A 499 -13.69 23.99 17.63
CA ARG A 499 -14.22 22.75 17.07
C ARG A 499 -15.75 22.73 16.99
N ASP A 500 -16.41 23.20 18.02
CA ASP A 500 -17.87 23.30 18.15
C ASP A 500 -18.53 24.32 17.20
N GLN A 501 -17.72 25.16 16.56
CA GLN A 501 -18.17 26.17 15.59
C GLN A 501 -17.82 25.79 14.14
N ARG A 502 -17.21 24.62 13.91
CA ARG A 502 -16.76 24.21 12.58
C ARG A 502 -17.89 23.83 11.65
N HIS A 503 -19.06 23.42 12.15
CA HIS A 503 -20.20 23.00 11.35
C HIS A 503 -19.77 22.05 10.21
N ALA A 504 -19.02 21.03 10.59
CA ALA A 504 -18.39 20.13 9.63
C ALA A 504 -19.39 19.08 9.12
N VAL A 505 -19.40 18.86 7.82
CA VAL A 505 -20.12 17.80 7.15
C VAL A 505 -19.19 17.06 6.22
N ALA A 506 -19.27 15.73 6.17
CA ALA A 506 -18.44 14.94 5.27
C ALA A 506 -19.10 13.60 4.91
N THR A 507 -18.84 13.17 3.69
CA THR A 507 -19.13 11.83 3.21
C THR A 507 -17.88 11.21 2.65
N THR A 508 -17.60 9.95 2.98
CA THR A 508 -16.46 9.21 2.43
C THR A 508 -16.89 7.83 1.97
N SER A 509 -16.21 7.30 0.96
CA SER A 509 -16.42 5.94 0.50
C SER A 509 -15.09 5.35 0.01
N ALA A 510 -14.74 4.17 0.53
CA ALA A 510 -13.65 3.33 0.03
C ALA A 510 -14.23 2.06 -0.59
N HIS A 511 -13.73 1.68 -1.75
CA HIS A 511 -14.13 0.47 -2.45
C HIS A 511 -12.89 -0.30 -2.88
N TYR A 512 -12.64 -1.43 -2.24
CA TYR A 512 -11.48 -2.29 -2.51
C TYR A 512 -11.93 -3.56 -3.22
N ARG A 513 -11.37 -3.83 -4.38
CA ARG A 513 -11.58 -5.05 -5.15
C ARG A 513 -10.25 -5.73 -5.44
N LEU A 514 -10.18 -7.01 -5.14
CA LEU A 514 -9.04 -7.86 -5.48
C LEU A 514 -9.54 -9.18 -6.04
N TYR A 515 -9.07 -9.55 -7.22
CA TYR A 515 -9.39 -10.80 -7.88
C TYR A 515 -8.12 -11.58 -8.16
N GLY A 516 -8.23 -12.92 -8.16
CA GLY A 516 -7.13 -13.82 -8.44
C GLY A 516 -6.22 -14.05 -7.25
N SER A 517 -4.93 -14.19 -7.49
CA SER A 517 -3.96 -14.48 -6.44
C SER A 517 -3.88 -13.34 -5.42
N GLY A 518 -3.76 -13.71 -4.16
CA GLY A 518 -3.76 -12.77 -3.03
C GLY A 518 -5.14 -12.39 -2.52
N ALA A 519 -6.22 -12.61 -3.30
CA ALA A 519 -7.58 -12.41 -2.82
C ALA A 519 -8.03 -13.60 -1.95
N PRO A 520 -8.67 -13.36 -0.79
CA PRO A 520 -9.33 -14.41 -0.02
C PRO A 520 -10.32 -15.16 -0.92
N GLY A 521 -10.13 -16.50 -1.06
CA GLY A 521 -11.00 -17.31 -1.93
C GLY A 521 -10.96 -16.95 -3.42
N GLY A 522 -9.98 -16.14 -3.89
CA GLY A 522 -9.85 -15.69 -5.28
C GLY A 522 -10.68 -14.47 -5.65
N CYS A 523 -11.50 -13.97 -4.73
CA CYS A 523 -12.32 -12.75 -4.89
C CYS A 523 -12.46 -12.03 -3.55
N TYR A 524 -12.31 -10.70 -3.57
CA TYR A 524 -12.60 -9.82 -2.46
C TYR A 524 -13.14 -8.50 -3.00
N ASP A 525 -14.35 -8.12 -2.59
CA ASP A 525 -15.03 -6.88 -3.02
C ASP A 525 -15.73 -6.29 -1.79
N ARG A 526 -15.14 -5.23 -1.20
CA ARG A 526 -15.68 -4.56 -0.01
C ARG A 526 -15.86 -3.08 -0.25
N THR A 527 -17.02 -2.57 0.16
CA THR A 527 -17.32 -1.13 0.21
C THR A 527 -17.51 -0.71 1.65
N VAL A 528 -16.82 0.35 2.05
CA VAL A 528 -16.97 1.03 3.35
C VAL A 528 -17.33 2.49 3.06
N ALA A 529 -18.38 3.00 3.70
CA ALA A 529 -18.77 4.42 3.55
C ALA A 529 -19.19 5.04 4.87
N THR A 530 -18.95 6.34 5.01
CA THR A 530 -19.30 7.10 6.22
C THR A 530 -20.02 8.39 5.87
N VAL A 531 -20.84 8.83 6.82
CA VAL A 531 -21.47 10.15 6.84
C VAL A 531 -21.24 10.77 8.22
N GLN A 532 -20.68 11.98 8.26
CA GLN A 532 -20.33 12.70 9.50
C GLN A 532 -19.61 11.83 10.54
N GLY A 533 -18.61 11.05 10.09
CA GLY A 533 -17.83 10.18 10.97
C GLY A 533 -18.54 8.89 11.44
N THR A 534 -19.78 8.66 11.01
CA THR A 534 -20.55 7.45 11.31
C THR A 534 -20.49 6.47 10.14
N LEU A 535 -20.12 5.21 10.40
CA LEU A 535 -20.13 4.14 9.41
C LEU A 535 -21.57 3.86 8.96
N THR A 536 -21.87 4.08 7.68
CA THR A 536 -23.19 3.87 7.09
C THR A 536 -23.26 2.68 6.15
N VAL A 537 -22.11 2.28 5.58
CA VAL A 537 -22.00 1.10 4.72
C VAL A 537 -20.76 0.31 5.09
N ASP A 538 -20.93 -0.97 5.33
CA ASP A 538 -19.86 -1.98 5.33
C ASP A 538 -20.41 -3.21 4.61
N ARG A 539 -20.02 -3.39 3.35
CA ARG A 539 -20.56 -4.44 2.49
C ARG A 539 -19.43 -5.24 1.87
N LEU A 540 -19.38 -6.50 2.21
CA LEU A 540 -18.54 -7.51 1.56
C LEU A 540 -19.40 -8.30 0.57
N ARG A 541 -18.96 -8.44 -0.69
CA ARG A 541 -19.70 -9.16 -1.75
C ARG A 541 -19.12 -10.53 -2.04
N CYS A 542 -17.81 -10.68 -1.95
CA CYS A 542 -17.10 -11.96 -2.06
C CYS A 542 -15.75 -11.92 -1.28
#